data_337e9d64a77d98db82799593f9a955a8
#
_entry.id   337e9d64a77d98db82799593f9a955a8
#
_cell.length_a   1.000
_cell.length_b   1.000
_cell.length_c   1.000
_cell.angle_alpha   90.00
_cell.angle_beta   90.00
_cell.angle_gamma   90.00
#
_symmetry.space_group_name_H-M   'P 1'
#
loop_
_entity.id
_entity.type
_entity.pdbx_description
1 polymer ?
#
loop_
_entity_poly.entity_id
_entity_poly.type
_entity_poly.pdbx_seq_one_letter_code
_entity_poly.pdbx_strand_id
1 'polypeptide(L)'
;MTMLLDPTNEVRAANRERLERPASLKGITVALLDISKPRGNVFLDRLEQRLHERGLATKRYSKPTFTKPAPVDLRHQISLECGAVIEALAD
;
A
#
# COMPACT_ATOMS: atom_id res chain seq x y z
N MET A 1 7.34 -11.14 35.61
CA MET A 1 7.01 -10.81 35.10
C MET A 1 6.76 -10.53 34.55
N THR A 2 6.67 -10.62 34.48
CA THR A 2 6.36 -10.23 33.84
C THR A 2 6.22 -10.24 33.10
N MET A 3 6.06 -10.38 32.92
CA MET A 3 5.99 -10.25 32.16
C MET A 3 5.47 -10.32 31.61
N LEU A 4 4.94 -10.38 31.96
CA LEU A 4 4.32 -10.39 31.36
C LEU A 4 3.80 -9.94 30.64
N LEU A 5 2.80 -9.17 31.42
CA LEU A 5 2.51 -8.53 30.19
C LEU A 5 2.06 -9.47 29.10
N ASP A 6 1.84 -8.95 27.86
CA ASP A 6 1.50 -9.84 26.76
C ASP A 6 2.68 -10.04 25.82
N PRO A 7 3.59 -10.86 26.22
CA PRO A 7 4.80 -11.08 25.46
C PRO A 7 4.56 -11.76 24.12
N THR A 8 3.50 -12.53 24.02
CA THR A 8 3.21 -13.21 22.76
C THR A 8 2.92 -12.23 21.65
N ASN A 9 2.15 -11.21 21.94
CA ASN A 9 1.85 -10.18 20.95
C ASN A 9 3.09 -9.39 20.55
N GLU A 10 3.91 -9.08 21.52
CA GLU A 10 5.11 -8.33 21.28
C GLU A 10 6.12 -9.13 20.46
N VAL A 11 6.25 -10.41 20.78
CA VAL A 11 7.14 -11.28 20.04
C VAL A 11 6.69 -11.39 18.59
N ARG A 12 5.40 -11.50 18.36
CA ARG A 12 4.88 -11.57 17.02
C ARG A 12 5.15 -10.30 16.23
N ALA A 13 4.99 -9.16 16.87
CA ALA A 13 5.30 -7.88 16.24
C ALA A 13 6.78 -7.76 15.93
N ALA A 14 7.63 -8.23 16.83
CA ALA A 14 9.07 -8.19 16.60
C ALA A 14 9.52 -9.09 15.46
N ASN A 15 8.80 -10.19 15.25
CA ASN A 15 9.14 -11.12 14.18
C ASN A 15 8.64 -10.66 12.82
N ARG A 16 7.81 -9.65 12.79
CA ARG A 16 7.35 -9.05 11.55
C ARG A 16 8.21 -7.87 11.22
N GLU A 17 9.19 -8.09 10.41
CA GLU A 17 10.03 -6.99 9.99
C GLU A 17 9.24 -6.04 9.12
N ARG A 18 9.36 -4.77 9.44
CA ARG A 18 8.85 -3.73 8.57
C ARG A 18 9.82 -3.53 7.44
N LEU A 19 9.29 -3.36 6.25
CA LEU A 19 10.13 -2.93 5.14
C LEU A 19 10.63 -1.52 5.44
N GLU A 20 11.87 -1.27 5.09
CA GLU A 20 12.41 0.06 5.25
C GLU A 20 11.66 1.04 4.38
N ARG A 21 11.43 2.22 4.92
CA ARG A 21 10.90 3.31 4.13
C ARG A 21 11.92 3.72 3.10
N PRO A 22 11.51 3.91 1.85
CA PRO A 22 12.44 4.50 0.87
C PRO A 22 12.89 5.87 1.36
N ALA A 23 14.17 6.14 1.21
CA ALA A 23 14.71 7.46 1.56
C ALA A 23 14.11 8.54 0.66
N SER A 24 13.70 8.17 -0.55
CA SER A 24 13.12 9.07 -1.51
C SER A 24 12.21 8.28 -2.44
N LEU A 25 11.15 8.91 -2.92
CA LEU A 25 10.29 8.30 -3.94
C LEU A 25 10.82 8.51 -5.35
N LYS A 26 11.91 9.24 -5.48
CA LYS A 26 12.51 9.51 -6.79
C LYS A 26 13.01 8.19 -7.38
N GLY A 27 12.62 7.93 -8.62
CA GLY A 27 13.02 6.70 -9.28
C GLY A 27 12.21 5.48 -8.91
N ILE A 28 11.22 5.63 -8.04
CA ILE A 28 10.35 4.55 -7.61
C ILE A 28 8.99 4.72 -8.28
N THR A 29 8.41 3.61 -8.74
CA THR A 29 7.04 3.62 -9.21
C THR A 29 6.10 3.44 -8.03
N VAL A 30 5.13 4.34 -7.90
CA VAL A 30 4.14 4.29 -6.82
C VAL A 30 2.89 3.60 -7.35
N ALA A 31 2.50 2.50 -6.71
CA ALA A 31 1.27 1.82 -7.04
C ALA A 31 0.09 2.56 -6.39
N LEU A 32 -0.96 2.78 -7.16
CA LEU A 32 -2.19 3.37 -6.65
C LEU A 32 -3.26 2.30 -6.73
N LEU A 33 -3.58 1.70 -5.59
CA LEU A 33 -4.50 0.58 -5.52
C LEU A 33 -5.89 1.07 -5.14
N ASP A 34 -6.82 0.91 -6.08
CA ASP A 34 -8.23 1.22 -5.85
C ASP A 34 -8.87 0.00 -5.17
N ILE A 35 -9.40 0.18 -3.97
CA ILE A 35 -10.04 -0.91 -3.25
C ILE A 35 -11.50 -1.11 -3.66
N SER A 36 -11.92 -0.45 -4.73
CA SER A 36 -13.24 -0.63 -5.34
C SER A 36 -14.40 -0.08 -4.50
N LYS A 37 -14.13 0.90 -3.67
CA LYS A 37 -15.17 1.65 -3.01
C LYS A 37 -15.61 2.84 -3.87
N PRO A 38 -16.87 3.27 -3.73
CA PRO A 38 -17.35 4.43 -4.49
C PRO A 38 -16.45 5.64 -4.27
N ARG A 39 -16.15 6.34 -5.34
CA ARG A 39 -15.35 7.55 -5.38
C ARG A 39 -13.86 7.35 -5.11
N GLY A 40 -13.42 6.13 -4.85
CA GLY A 40 -12.00 5.88 -4.72
C GLY A 40 -11.23 6.21 -5.99
N ASN A 41 -11.83 5.88 -7.14
CA ASN A 41 -11.22 6.18 -8.41
C ASN A 41 -11.05 7.70 -8.62
N VAL A 42 -12.03 8.50 -8.20
CA VAL A 42 -11.93 9.96 -8.34
C VAL A 42 -10.80 10.51 -7.47
N PHE A 43 -10.73 10.01 -6.25
CA PHE A 43 -9.65 10.40 -5.34
C PHE A 43 -8.29 10.02 -5.92
N LEU A 44 -8.16 8.80 -6.41
CA LEU A 44 -6.89 8.32 -6.95
C LEU A 44 -6.50 9.05 -8.24
N ASP A 45 -7.48 9.41 -9.07
CA ASP A 45 -7.20 10.21 -10.26
C ASP A 45 -6.53 11.54 -9.88
N ARG A 46 -7.08 12.19 -8.86
CA ARG A 46 -6.53 13.45 -8.42
C ARG A 46 -5.16 13.29 -7.78
N LEU A 47 -5.01 12.25 -6.97
CA LEU A 47 -3.73 11.95 -6.34
C LEU A 47 -2.67 11.64 -7.40
N GLU A 48 -3.03 10.87 -8.39
CA GLU A 48 -2.10 10.53 -9.47
C GLU A 48 -1.63 11.78 -10.20
N GLN A 49 -2.56 12.69 -10.48
CA GLN A 49 -2.21 13.95 -11.11
C GLN A 49 -1.20 14.72 -10.27
N ARG A 50 -1.42 14.79 -8.96
CA ARG A 50 -0.51 15.48 -8.06
C ARG A 50 0.86 14.83 -8.01
N LEU A 51 0.90 13.52 -8.03
CA LEU A 51 2.18 12.80 -8.03
C LEU A 51 2.94 13.03 -9.33
N HIS A 52 2.24 13.04 -10.46
CA HIS A 52 2.86 13.33 -11.74
C HIS A 52 3.42 14.75 -11.80
N GLU A 53 2.74 15.70 -11.18
CA GLU A 53 3.24 17.07 -11.10
C GLU A 53 4.55 17.15 -10.34
N ARG A 54 4.79 16.18 -9.45
CA ARG A 54 6.04 16.10 -8.70
C ARG A 54 7.09 15.22 -9.36
N GLY A 55 6.80 14.76 -10.56
CA GLY A 55 7.75 13.95 -11.32
C GLY A 55 7.81 12.49 -10.92
N LEU A 56 6.79 12.00 -10.20
CA LEU A 56 6.76 10.61 -9.76
C LEU A 56 6.04 9.74 -10.77
N ALA A 57 6.56 8.52 -10.96
CA ALA A 57 5.92 7.53 -11.81
C ALA A 57 4.85 6.80 -10.99
N THR A 58 3.71 6.53 -11.60
CA THR A 58 2.61 5.84 -10.92
C THR A 58 2.09 4.70 -11.79
N LYS A 59 1.41 3.76 -11.13
CA LYS A 59 0.73 2.67 -11.81
C LYS A 59 -0.57 2.37 -11.07
N ARG A 60 -1.65 2.21 -11.82
CA ARG A 60 -2.98 2.01 -11.22
C ARG A 60 -3.32 0.53 -11.17
N TYR A 61 -3.91 0.13 -10.05
CA TYR A 61 -4.40 -1.23 -9.83
C TYR A 61 -5.76 -1.16 -9.16
N SER A 62 -6.52 -2.24 -9.22
CA SER A 62 -7.85 -2.27 -8.63
C SER A 62 -8.10 -3.64 -8.02
N LYS A 63 -8.66 -3.65 -6.80
CA LYS A 63 -9.13 -4.90 -6.20
C LYS A 63 -10.49 -5.26 -6.75
N PRO A 64 -10.82 -6.56 -6.81
CA PRO A 64 -12.16 -6.96 -7.25
C PRO A 64 -13.25 -6.46 -6.32
N THR A 65 -12.98 -6.38 -5.01
CA THR A 65 -13.97 -5.93 -4.03
C THR A 65 -13.26 -5.34 -2.82
N PHE A 66 -13.93 -4.37 -2.17
CA PHE A 66 -13.38 -3.76 -0.97
C PHE A 66 -13.58 -4.62 0.28
N THR A 67 -14.39 -5.67 0.20
CA THR A 67 -14.68 -6.50 1.37
C THR A 67 -13.67 -7.61 1.62
N LYS A 68 -12.73 -7.79 0.72
CA LYS A 68 -11.72 -8.84 0.84
C LYS A 68 -10.34 -8.27 0.60
N PRO A 69 -9.30 -8.92 1.13
CA PRO A 69 -7.92 -8.53 0.82
C PRO A 69 -7.67 -8.62 -0.68
N ALA A 70 -6.65 -7.90 -1.12
CA ALA A 70 -6.23 -7.99 -2.50
C ALA A 70 -5.82 -9.43 -2.83
N PRO A 71 -6.17 -9.94 -4.03
CA PRO A 71 -5.72 -11.26 -4.42
C PRO A 71 -4.20 -11.39 -4.37
N VAL A 72 -3.73 -12.60 -4.12
CA VAL A 72 -2.29 -12.85 -4.02
C VAL A 72 -1.58 -12.45 -5.30
N ASP A 73 -2.17 -12.78 -6.45
CA ASP A 73 -1.57 -12.44 -7.74
C ASP A 73 -1.40 -10.94 -7.92
N LEU A 74 -2.41 -10.18 -7.51
CA LEU A 74 -2.34 -8.72 -7.59
C LEU A 74 -1.26 -8.18 -6.67
N ARG A 75 -1.20 -8.68 -5.43
CA ARG A 75 -0.18 -8.22 -4.49
C ARG A 75 1.22 -8.56 -4.99
N HIS A 76 1.38 -9.73 -5.57
CA HIS A 76 2.66 -10.15 -6.13
C HIS A 76 3.08 -9.23 -7.28
N GLN A 77 2.14 -8.96 -8.16
CA GLN A 77 2.41 -8.07 -9.29
C GLN A 77 2.87 -6.70 -8.83
N ILE A 78 2.16 -6.13 -7.85
CA ILE A 78 2.52 -4.82 -7.32
C ILE A 78 3.93 -4.87 -6.72
N SER A 79 4.25 -5.92 -5.97
CA SER A 79 5.55 -6.01 -5.33
C SER A 79 6.69 -6.13 -6.34
N LEU A 80 6.44 -6.68 -7.51
CA LEU A 80 7.45 -6.77 -8.57
C LEU A 80 7.60 -5.47 -9.33
N GLU A 81 6.53 -4.71 -9.48
CA GLU A 81 6.51 -3.55 -10.37
C GLU A 81 6.71 -2.22 -9.67
N CYS A 82 6.44 -2.18 -8.37
CA CYS A 82 6.39 -0.90 -7.66
C CYS A 82 7.20 -0.94 -6.38
N GLY A 83 7.71 0.22 -5.97
CA GLY A 83 8.49 0.34 -4.75
C GLY A 83 7.69 0.90 -3.58
N ALA A 84 6.49 1.39 -3.83
CA ALA A 84 5.60 1.89 -2.79
C ALA A 84 4.17 1.73 -3.26
N VAL A 85 3.23 1.66 -2.32
CA VAL A 85 1.82 1.51 -2.67
C VAL A 85 0.96 2.41 -1.79
N ILE A 86 -0.04 3.02 -2.42
CA ILE A 86 -1.08 3.79 -1.73
C ILE A 86 -2.40 3.11 -2.04
N GLU A 87 -3.10 2.69 -1.00
CA GLU A 87 -4.43 2.10 -1.13
C GLU A 87 -5.47 3.13 -0.77
N ALA A 88 -6.54 3.21 -1.54
CA ALA A 88 -7.63 4.11 -1.25
C ALA A 88 -8.92 3.60 -1.91
N LEU A 89 -10.03 4.05 -1.45
CA LEU A 89 -10.23 5.00 -0.37
C LEU A 89 -10.90 4.29 0.79
N ALA A 90 -10.26 4.28 1.94
CA ALA A 90 -10.84 3.67 3.13
C ALA A 90 -11.62 4.73 3.92
N ASP A 91 -12.70 4.31 4.53
CA ASP A 91 -13.49 5.18 5.40
C ASP A 91 -13.57 4.64 6.82
#